data_16e05b58d22e04a5624ee4a3e8c0e3db
#
_entry.id   16e05b58d22e04a5624ee4a3e8c0e3db
#
_cell.length_a   1.000
_cell.length_b   1.000
_cell.length_c   1.000
_cell.angle_alpha   90.00
_cell.angle_beta   90.00
_cell.angle_gamma   90.00
#
_symmetry.space_group_name_H-M   'P 1'
#
loop_
_entity.id
_entity.type
_entity.pdbx_description
1 polymer ?
#
loop_
_entity_poly.entity_id
_entity_poly.type
_entity_poly.pdbx_seq_one_letter_code
_entity_poly.pdbx_strand_id
1 'polypeptide(L)'
;MGAHDPLELDFFGVALRVEGVDAQTARMLRTVYERQAPPADDRAPEIVVRIVPVADGAASIVVGGRTVLVRDRAELAHQLHLVMVGAAAAACPRARVLHGCAVERSGRALVVLAPSG
;
A
#
# COMPACT_ATOMS: atom_id res chain seq x y z
N MET A 1 21.58 -12.56 1.93
CA MET A 1 20.20 -12.37 2.25
C MET A 1 19.40 -11.99 1.02
N GLY A 2 18.59 -12.90 0.54
CA GLY A 2 17.84 -12.64 -0.65
C GLY A 2 16.71 -11.65 -0.42
N ALA A 3 16.54 -10.73 -1.35
CA ALA A 3 15.32 -9.94 -1.41
C ALA A 3 14.18 -10.89 -1.74
N HIS A 4 13.05 -10.71 -1.09
CA HIS A 4 11.84 -11.45 -1.44
C HIS A 4 11.32 -10.97 -2.79
N ASP A 5 10.57 -11.83 -3.44
CA ASP A 5 9.87 -11.44 -4.66
C ASP A 5 9.01 -10.21 -4.38
N PRO A 6 8.90 -9.32 -5.34
CA PRO A 6 8.03 -8.16 -5.19
C PRO A 6 6.60 -8.59 -4.89
N LEU A 7 5.93 -7.84 -4.03
CA LEU A 7 4.53 -8.05 -3.73
C LEU A 7 3.70 -7.26 -4.73
N GLU A 8 2.83 -7.94 -5.46
CA GLU A 8 1.96 -7.30 -6.44
C GLU A 8 0.53 -7.29 -5.94
N LEU A 9 -0.10 -6.14 -6.03
CA LEU A 9 -1.45 -5.90 -5.54
C LEU A 9 -2.27 -5.18 -6.59
N ASP A 10 -3.55 -5.53 -6.66
CA ASP A 10 -4.54 -4.67 -7.32
C ASP A 10 -5.15 -3.79 -6.23
N PHE A 11 -4.79 -2.53 -6.25
CA PHE A 11 -5.22 -1.57 -5.23
C PHE A 11 -6.25 -0.64 -5.85
N PHE A 12 -7.52 -1.00 -5.71
CA PHE A 12 -8.65 -0.25 -6.29
C PHE A 12 -8.55 -0.10 -7.81
N GLY A 13 -8.15 -1.17 -8.49
CA GLY A 13 -7.99 -1.17 -9.95
C GLY A 13 -6.63 -0.67 -10.43
N VAL A 14 -5.76 -0.25 -9.53
CA VAL A 14 -4.41 0.22 -9.86
C VAL A 14 -3.42 -0.91 -9.59
N ALA A 15 -2.65 -1.28 -10.58
CA ALA A 15 -1.60 -2.30 -10.42
C ALA A 15 -0.42 -1.70 -9.65
N LEU A 16 -0.18 -2.22 -8.45
CA LEU A 16 0.82 -1.68 -7.53
C LEU A 16 1.81 -2.78 -7.18
N ARG A 17 3.09 -2.45 -7.21
CA ARG A 17 4.17 -3.35 -6.82
C ARG A 17 4.94 -2.77 -5.66
N VAL A 18 5.19 -3.58 -4.63
CA VAL A 18 6.04 -3.20 -3.50
C VAL A 18 7.32 -4.02 -3.57
N GLU A 19 8.44 -3.35 -3.69
CA GLU A 19 9.77 -3.95 -3.80
C GLU A 19 10.57 -3.72 -2.53
N GLY A 20 11.50 -4.62 -2.24
CA GLY A 20 12.41 -4.49 -1.11
C GLY A 20 11.83 -4.92 0.23
N VAL A 21 10.73 -5.67 0.22
CA VAL A 21 10.13 -6.16 1.46
C VAL A 21 10.89 -7.37 1.99
N ASP A 22 11.03 -7.45 3.33
CA ASP A 22 11.51 -8.66 3.97
C ASP A 22 10.33 -9.64 4.20
N ALA A 23 10.65 -10.84 4.66
CA ALA A 23 9.65 -11.89 4.87
C ALA A 23 8.54 -11.47 5.82
N GLN A 24 8.90 -10.79 6.89
CA GLN A 24 7.96 -10.38 7.92
C GLN A 24 7.03 -9.27 7.41
N THR A 25 7.58 -8.30 6.71
CA THR A 25 6.80 -7.22 6.10
C THR A 25 5.88 -7.76 5.01
N ALA A 26 6.39 -8.68 4.18
CA ALA A 26 5.57 -9.30 3.13
C ALA A 26 4.39 -10.07 3.74
N ARG A 27 4.62 -10.80 4.82
CA ARG A 27 3.56 -11.53 5.52
C ARG A 27 2.51 -10.57 6.07
N MET A 28 2.94 -9.49 6.69
CA MET A 28 2.05 -8.47 7.22
C MET A 28 1.20 -7.84 6.11
N LEU A 29 1.82 -7.46 5.01
CA LEU A 29 1.11 -6.85 3.89
C LEU A 29 0.12 -7.81 3.26
N ARG A 30 0.47 -9.09 3.09
CA ARG A 30 -0.45 -10.08 2.57
C ARG A 30 -1.67 -10.26 3.47
N THR A 31 -1.45 -10.23 4.79
CA THR A 31 -2.55 -10.36 5.75
C THR A 31 -3.47 -9.14 5.71
N VAL A 32 -2.89 -7.94 5.68
CA VAL A 32 -3.68 -6.69 5.66
C VAL A 32 -4.41 -6.52 4.34
N TYR A 33 -3.77 -6.88 3.23
CA TYR A 33 -4.30 -6.65 1.89
C TYR A 33 -4.67 -7.95 1.15
N GLU A 34 -5.10 -8.97 1.88
CA GLU A 34 -5.42 -10.26 1.28
C GLU A 34 -6.52 -10.19 0.23
N ARG A 35 -7.38 -9.18 0.31
CA ARG A 35 -8.48 -8.97 -0.64
C ARG A 35 -8.06 -8.19 -1.88
N GLN A 36 -6.89 -7.57 -1.86
CA GLN A 36 -6.31 -6.93 -3.02
C GLN A 36 -5.41 -7.93 -3.73
N ALA A 37 -6.05 -8.91 -4.37
CA ALA A 37 -5.32 -9.95 -5.09
C ALA A 37 -4.44 -9.33 -6.19
N PRO A 38 -3.37 -10.02 -6.57
CA PRO A 38 -2.60 -9.55 -7.73
C PRO A 38 -3.49 -9.48 -8.97
N PRO A 39 -3.16 -8.58 -9.92
CA PRO A 39 -3.92 -8.49 -11.17
C PRO A 39 -4.01 -9.85 -11.85
N ALA A 40 -5.17 -10.16 -12.42
CA ALA A 40 -5.39 -11.44 -13.11
C ALA A 40 -4.60 -11.55 -14.41
N ASP A 41 -4.06 -10.46 -14.90
CA ASP A 41 -3.26 -10.37 -16.12
C ASP A 41 -1.84 -9.94 -15.80
N ASP A 42 -0.95 -10.06 -16.77
CA ASP A 42 0.46 -9.66 -16.66
C ASP A 42 0.66 -8.17 -16.90
N ARG A 43 -0.22 -7.34 -16.37
CA ARG A 43 -0.08 -5.90 -16.52
C ARG A 43 1.20 -5.43 -15.85
N ALA A 44 1.90 -4.51 -16.51
CA ALA A 44 3.00 -3.81 -15.87
C ALA A 44 2.46 -2.99 -14.69
N PRO A 45 3.20 -2.88 -13.59
CA PRO A 45 2.75 -2.07 -12.46
C PRO A 45 2.65 -0.60 -12.87
N GLU A 46 1.55 0.03 -12.48
CA GLU A 46 1.35 1.47 -12.68
C GLU A 46 2.10 2.26 -11.62
N ILE A 47 2.26 1.67 -10.44
CA ILE A 47 2.95 2.29 -9.32
C ILE A 47 3.94 1.28 -8.76
N VAL A 48 5.18 1.71 -8.55
CA VAL A 48 6.19 0.92 -7.86
C VAL A 48 6.57 1.65 -6.58
N VAL A 49 6.36 0.97 -5.44
CA VAL A 49 6.77 1.45 -4.12
C VAL A 49 7.99 0.63 -3.72
N ARG A 50 9.08 1.30 -3.42
CA ARG A 50 10.33 0.63 -3.08
C ARG A 50 10.72 0.93 -1.64
N ILE A 51 11.03 -0.12 -0.90
CA ILE A 51 11.51 -0.02 0.48
C ILE A 51 13.01 -0.25 0.46
N VAL A 52 13.77 0.72 0.94
CA VAL A 52 15.24 0.67 0.95
C VAL A 52 15.69 0.71 2.41
N PRO A 53 16.32 -0.35 2.92
CA PRO A 53 16.90 -0.32 4.25
C PRO A 53 17.98 0.76 4.35
N VAL A 54 17.99 1.50 5.45
CA VAL A 54 18.99 2.54 5.70
C VAL A 54 19.98 2.06 6.75
N ALA A 55 19.56 1.93 8.00
CA ALA A 55 20.39 1.45 9.10
C ALA A 55 19.51 1.20 10.32
N ASP A 56 19.91 0.26 11.18
CA ASP A 56 19.32 0.06 12.52
C ASP A 56 17.81 -0.05 12.54
N GLY A 57 17.25 -0.79 11.57
CA GLY A 57 15.80 -0.97 11.47
C GLY A 57 15.06 0.17 10.79
N ALA A 58 15.76 1.24 10.43
CA ALA A 58 15.19 2.33 9.66
C ALA A 58 15.17 1.98 8.18
N ALA A 59 14.25 2.58 7.45
CA ALA A 59 14.12 2.39 6.01
C ALA A 59 13.61 3.66 5.33
N SER A 60 13.77 3.71 4.02
CA SER A 60 13.15 4.73 3.19
C SER A 60 12.09 4.10 2.33
N ILE A 61 10.95 4.76 2.19
CA ILE A 61 9.92 4.38 1.22
C ILE A 61 10.05 5.35 0.05
N VAL A 62 10.31 4.81 -1.13
CA VAL A 62 10.48 5.61 -2.34
C VAL A 62 9.34 5.30 -3.30
N VAL A 63 8.62 6.33 -3.71
CA VAL A 63 7.54 6.22 -4.69
C VAL A 63 7.54 7.46 -5.56
N GLY A 64 7.64 7.27 -6.88
CA GLY A 64 7.82 8.39 -7.79
C GLY A 64 9.06 9.20 -7.41
N GLY A 65 8.93 10.51 -7.32
CA GLY A 65 10.02 11.38 -6.89
C GLY A 65 10.04 11.66 -5.38
N ARG A 66 9.25 10.93 -4.60
CA ARG A 66 9.11 11.17 -3.16
C ARG A 66 9.82 10.10 -2.35
N THR A 67 10.40 10.52 -1.24
CA THR A 67 11.04 9.62 -0.28
C THR A 67 10.52 9.93 1.12
N VAL A 68 10.10 8.89 1.82
CA VAL A 68 9.63 9.00 3.21
C VAL A 68 10.57 8.15 4.07
N LEU A 69 11.19 8.77 5.05
CA LEU A 69 12.08 8.06 5.99
C LEU A 69 11.25 7.54 7.15
N VAL A 70 11.44 6.28 7.51
CA VAL A 70 10.78 5.63 8.64
C VAL A 70 11.84 5.07 9.59
N ARG A 71 11.55 5.11 10.88
CA ARG A 71 12.52 4.79 11.92
C ARG A 71 12.47 3.34 12.37
N ASP A 72 11.31 2.72 12.27
CA ASP A 72 11.11 1.35 12.76
C ASP A 72 10.00 0.66 11.96
N ARG A 73 9.78 -0.61 12.27
CA ARG A 73 8.82 -1.44 11.52
C ARG A 73 7.37 -1.00 11.71
N ALA A 74 7.01 -0.53 12.88
CA ALA A 74 5.64 -0.07 13.14
C ALA A 74 5.36 1.19 12.32
N GLU A 75 6.30 2.11 12.27
CA GLU A 75 6.19 3.32 11.46
C GLU A 75 6.19 2.96 9.97
N LEU A 76 6.97 1.95 9.56
CA LEU A 76 6.99 1.48 8.18
C LEU A 76 5.60 1.02 7.74
N ALA A 77 4.93 0.19 8.55
CA ALA A 77 3.60 -0.31 8.22
C ALA A 77 2.60 0.84 8.04
N HIS A 78 2.61 1.80 8.95
CA HIS A 78 1.70 2.94 8.92
C HIS A 78 1.98 3.84 7.71
N GLN A 79 3.23 4.22 7.50
CA GLN A 79 3.61 5.10 6.39
C GLN A 79 3.44 4.44 5.04
N LEU A 80 3.71 3.14 4.96
CA LEU A 80 3.51 2.39 3.72
C LEU A 80 2.04 2.40 3.31
N HIS A 81 1.12 2.21 4.25
CA HIS A 81 -0.30 2.30 3.99
C HIS A 81 -0.68 3.68 3.42
N LEU A 82 -0.24 4.74 4.06
CA LEU A 82 -0.52 6.10 3.61
C LEU A 82 0.03 6.38 2.22
N VAL A 83 1.25 5.92 1.95
CA VAL A 83 1.90 6.08 0.64
C VAL A 83 1.12 5.34 -0.43
N MET A 84 0.71 4.10 -0.16
CA MET A 84 -0.02 3.27 -1.12
C MET A 84 -1.39 3.88 -1.44
N VAL A 85 -2.13 4.31 -0.43
CA VAL A 85 -3.43 4.95 -0.63
C VAL A 85 -3.28 6.25 -1.42
N GLY A 86 -2.32 7.08 -1.04
CA GLY A 86 -2.07 8.35 -1.73
C GLY A 86 -1.68 8.17 -3.18
N ALA A 87 -0.81 7.20 -3.46
CA ALA A 87 -0.37 6.91 -4.83
C ALA A 87 -1.51 6.37 -5.69
N ALA A 88 -2.31 5.45 -5.13
CA ALA A 88 -3.48 4.90 -5.84
C ALA A 88 -4.51 6.00 -6.13
N ALA A 89 -4.76 6.89 -5.18
CA ALA A 89 -5.67 8.02 -5.38
C ALA A 89 -5.19 8.95 -6.49
N ALA A 90 -3.88 9.21 -6.54
CA ALA A 90 -3.30 10.07 -7.58
C ALA A 90 -3.40 9.43 -8.97
N ALA A 91 -3.36 8.08 -9.05
CA ALA A 91 -3.51 7.36 -10.31
C ALA A 91 -4.97 7.25 -10.75
N CYS A 92 -5.92 7.62 -9.91
CA CYS A 92 -7.36 7.55 -10.19
C CYS A 92 -7.97 8.95 -10.07
N PRO A 93 -7.80 9.83 -11.06
CA PRO A 93 -8.22 11.23 -10.95
C PRO A 93 -9.74 11.40 -10.79
N ARG A 94 -10.52 10.37 -11.12
CA ARG A 94 -11.99 10.40 -10.95
C ARG A 94 -12.43 9.90 -9.59
N ALA A 95 -11.52 9.38 -8.77
CA ALA A 95 -11.81 8.89 -7.44
C ALA A 95 -11.41 9.94 -6.40
N ARG A 96 -12.09 9.89 -5.26
CA ARG A 96 -11.72 10.70 -4.10
C ARG A 96 -11.45 9.77 -2.94
N VAL A 97 -10.46 10.12 -2.14
CA VAL A 97 -10.16 9.39 -0.91
C VAL A 97 -10.91 10.06 0.23
N LEU A 98 -11.72 9.28 0.92
CA LEU A 98 -12.50 9.73 2.06
C LEU A 98 -12.03 8.96 3.29
N HIS A 99 -11.91 9.66 4.41
CA HIS A 99 -11.62 9.03 5.68
C HIS A 99 -12.93 8.59 6.34
N GLY A 100 -13.03 7.30 6.61
CA GLY A 100 -14.24 6.76 7.18
C GLY A 100 -14.24 5.25 7.22
N CYS A 101 -15.40 4.69 7.42
CA CYS A 101 -15.57 3.25 7.37
C CYS A 101 -16.87 2.91 6.65
N ALA A 102 -16.98 1.66 6.23
CA ALA A 102 -18.17 1.15 5.59
C ALA A 102 -18.54 -0.20 6.18
N VAL A 103 -19.83 -0.42 6.37
CA VAL A 103 -20.37 -1.70 6.81
C VAL A 103 -21.36 -2.17 5.74
N GLU A 104 -21.19 -3.40 5.28
CA GLU A 104 -22.07 -3.97 4.25
C GLU A 104 -22.93 -5.08 4.85
N ARG A 105 -24.19 -5.08 4.47
CA ARG A 105 -25.12 -6.15 4.83
C ARG A 105 -26.13 -6.33 3.70
N SER A 106 -26.23 -7.54 3.21
CA SER A 106 -27.24 -7.92 2.19
C SER A 106 -27.20 -7.04 0.93
N GLY A 107 -26.01 -6.71 0.45
CA GLY A 107 -25.82 -5.91 -0.75
C GLY A 107 -26.02 -4.40 -0.53
N ARG A 108 -26.24 -3.96 0.70
CA ARG A 108 -26.34 -2.55 1.05
C ARG A 108 -25.17 -2.15 1.91
N ALA A 109 -24.70 -0.93 1.74
CA ALA A 109 -23.59 -0.41 2.51
C ALA A 109 -23.99 0.86 3.25
N LEU A 110 -23.53 0.97 4.49
CA LEU A 110 -23.55 2.20 5.27
C LEU A 110 -22.14 2.75 5.32
N VAL A 111 -21.96 3.96 4.84
CA VAL A 111 -20.66 4.63 4.84
C VAL A 111 -20.71 5.73 5.90
N VAL A 112 -19.77 5.67 6.83
CA VAL A 112 -19.61 6.68 7.87
C VAL A 112 -18.33 7.46 7.57
N LEU A 113 -18.50 8.75 7.29
CA LEU A 113 -17.37 9.62 6.99
C LEU A 113 -16.92 10.33 8.26
N ALA A 114 -15.63 10.43 8.45
CA ALA A 114 -15.03 11.13 9.57
C ALA A 114 -14.24 12.34 9.06
N PRO A 115 -14.22 13.44 9.82
CA PRO A 115 -13.35 14.54 9.43
C PRO A 115 -11.89 14.11 9.51
N SER A 116 -11.10 14.57 8.54
CA SER A 116 -9.64 14.39 8.58
C SER A 116 -9.09 15.38 9.60
N GLY A 117 -8.65 14.85 10.70
CA GLY A 117 -8.13 15.67 11.77
C GLY A 117 -6.68 15.46 12.04
#